data_784989f917dbd81580a8d454b1a9f269
#
_entry.id   784989f917dbd81580a8d454b1a9f269
#
_cell.length_a   1.000
_cell.length_b   1.000
_cell.length_c   1.000
_cell.angle_alpha   90.00
_cell.angle_beta   90.00
_cell.angle_gamma   90.00
#
_symmetry.space_group_name_H-M   'P 1'
#
loop_
_entity.id
_entity.type
_entity.pdbx_description
1 polymer ?
#
loop_
_entity_poly.entity_id
_entity_poly.type
_entity_poly.pdbx_seq_one_letter_code
_entity_poly.pdbx_strand_id
1 'polypeptide(L)'
;FGFVSPTIYGWDSGYTSNQNLVRFEGNWLHTSRALTLKVRPHGASALARTNDIDGWKLSMRATDVNSLAASDMITVGITENANNEFTYGEDEYDLPNPMVDSDVDLFINNMSWIGKEDVNGNIVETPYFAADIRSLPNMNDAQIWNVSGVAHNVTGDVELTWNMDEIDDSYLVHLQVSGRTYDLREENSVLVSQVELSNMNILIGSGSMGIEIVEI
;
A
#
# COMPACT_ATOMS: atom_id res chain seq x y z
N PHE A 1 13.22 0.81 -18.94
CA PHE A 1 13.25 -0.65 -18.73
C PHE A 1 12.20 -1.04 -17.67
N GLY A 2 10.90 -0.84 -17.96
CA GLY A 2 9.81 -1.02 -17.02
C GLY A 2 9.25 -2.45 -16.89
N PHE A 3 10.09 -3.50 -16.99
CA PHE A 3 9.57 -4.88 -16.94
C PHE A 3 9.90 -5.61 -15.64
N VAL A 4 10.63 -4.99 -14.75
CA VAL A 4 11.01 -5.53 -13.45
C VAL A 4 10.70 -4.48 -12.41
N SER A 5 9.99 -4.86 -11.36
CA SER A 5 9.79 -3.96 -10.22
C SER A 5 11.13 -3.47 -9.67
N PRO A 6 11.27 -2.20 -9.36
CA PRO A 6 12.48 -1.70 -8.70
C PRO A 6 12.60 -2.22 -7.26
N THR A 7 11.54 -2.75 -6.70
CA THR A 7 11.46 -3.24 -5.33
C THR A 7 11.70 -4.75 -5.30
N ILE A 8 12.53 -5.20 -4.37
CA ILE A 8 12.72 -6.59 -4.00
C ILE A 8 12.01 -6.81 -2.68
N TYR A 9 11.14 -7.79 -2.63
CA TYR A 9 10.41 -8.13 -1.43
C TYR A 9 11.10 -9.26 -0.68
N GLY A 10 11.32 -9.06 0.61
CA GLY A 10 11.70 -10.10 1.55
C GLY A 10 10.50 -10.51 2.39
N TRP A 11 10.68 -11.53 3.22
CA TRP A 11 9.69 -11.94 4.21
C TRP A 11 10.33 -11.99 5.60
N ASP A 12 9.79 -11.18 6.49
CA ASP A 12 10.09 -11.22 7.93
C ASP A 12 8.81 -10.93 8.70
N SER A 13 7.99 -11.97 8.90
CA SER A 13 6.67 -11.85 9.53
C SER A 13 5.68 -10.92 8.77
N GLY A 14 5.92 -10.70 7.50
CA GLY A 14 5.23 -9.84 6.56
C GLY A 14 6.16 -9.48 5.41
N TYR A 15 5.61 -8.93 4.33
CA TYR A 15 6.45 -8.42 3.24
C TYR A 15 7.28 -7.23 3.71
N THR A 16 8.55 -7.27 3.41
CA THR A 16 9.49 -6.15 3.62
C THR A 16 10.06 -5.73 2.29
N SER A 17 10.09 -4.43 2.01
CA SER A 17 10.76 -3.92 0.82
C SER A 17 12.27 -3.83 1.07
N ASN A 18 13.04 -4.45 0.19
CA ASN A 18 14.49 -4.44 0.25
C ASN A 18 15.08 -3.88 -1.04
N GLN A 19 16.18 -3.14 -0.94
CA GLN A 19 16.94 -2.68 -2.10
C GLN A 19 18.06 -3.66 -2.50
N ASN A 20 18.35 -4.63 -1.65
CA ASN A 20 19.41 -5.60 -1.84
C ASN A 20 18.92 -7.02 -1.54
N LEU A 21 19.40 -7.97 -2.33
CA LEU A 21 19.21 -9.38 -2.03
C LEU A 21 19.99 -9.75 -0.76
N VAL A 22 19.30 -10.25 0.24
CA VAL A 22 19.92 -10.73 1.47
C VAL A 22 20.28 -12.22 1.29
N ARG A 23 21.49 -12.57 1.71
CA ARG A 23 21.99 -13.95 1.58
C ARG A 23 21.21 -14.89 2.50
N PHE A 24 20.80 -16.03 1.96
CA PHE A 24 20.05 -17.09 2.64
C PHE A 24 18.60 -16.73 3.01
N GLU A 25 18.08 -15.62 2.50
CA GLU A 25 16.67 -15.26 2.63
C GLU A 25 15.91 -15.50 1.33
N GLY A 26 14.63 -15.82 1.42
CA GLY A 26 13.71 -15.80 0.30
C GLY A 26 13.47 -14.37 -0.15
N ASN A 27 13.58 -14.12 -1.45
CA ASN A 27 13.31 -12.81 -2.01
C ASN A 27 12.36 -12.95 -3.19
N TRP A 28 11.43 -12.02 -3.32
CA TRP A 28 10.45 -11.96 -4.39
C TRP A 28 10.75 -10.77 -5.28
N LEU A 29 10.59 -10.95 -6.56
CA LEU A 29 10.76 -9.89 -7.55
C LEU A 29 9.61 -9.99 -8.55
N HIS A 30 8.82 -8.94 -8.65
CA HIS A 30 7.74 -8.88 -9.62
C HIS A 30 8.27 -8.53 -11.00
N THR A 31 7.78 -9.23 -12.03
CA THR A 31 8.08 -8.96 -13.43
C THR A 31 6.80 -8.95 -14.25
N SER A 32 6.59 -7.93 -15.05
CA SER A 32 5.39 -7.77 -15.89
C SER A 32 5.35 -8.69 -17.11
N ARG A 33 6.44 -9.43 -17.39
CA ARG A 33 6.50 -10.43 -18.44
C ARG A 33 7.62 -11.44 -18.19
N ALA A 34 7.58 -12.56 -18.88
CA ALA A 34 8.66 -13.55 -18.83
C ALA A 34 9.99 -12.94 -19.28
N LEU A 35 11.02 -13.06 -18.45
CA LEU A 35 12.36 -12.57 -18.73
C LEU A 35 13.42 -13.44 -18.04
N THR A 36 14.68 -13.29 -18.46
CA THR A 36 15.81 -13.94 -17.80
C THR A 36 16.51 -12.92 -16.91
N LEU A 37 16.43 -13.11 -15.59
CA LEU A 37 17.15 -12.31 -14.63
C LEU A 37 18.58 -12.82 -14.46
N LYS A 38 19.58 -11.94 -14.65
CA LYS A 38 20.98 -12.22 -14.33
C LYS A 38 21.37 -11.51 -13.05
N VAL A 39 21.50 -12.23 -11.97
CA VAL A 39 22.02 -11.70 -10.69
C VAL A 39 23.56 -11.73 -10.74
N ARG A 40 24.20 -10.59 -10.59
CA ARG A 40 25.67 -10.49 -10.50
C ARG A 40 26.07 -10.41 -9.04
N PRO A 41 26.92 -11.30 -8.54
CA PRO A 41 27.22 -11.40 -7.11
C PRO A 41 28.15 -10.31 -6.55
N HIS A 42 28.64 -9.35 -7.34
CA HIS A 42 29.58 -8.32 -6.84
C HIS A 42 29.37 -6.95 -7.46
N GLY A 43 29.26 -5.96 -6.60
CA GLY A 43 29.80 -4.60 -6.76
C GLY A 43 29.26 -3.72 -7.87
N ALA A 44 28.15 -4.05 -8.50
CA ALA A 44 27.41 -3.01 -9.18
C ALA A 44 26.79 -2.13 -8.09
N SER A 45 27.28 -0.91 -7.94
CA SER A 45 26.49 0.14 -7.29
C SER A 45 25.16 0.14 -8.02
N ALA A 46 24.14 -0.49 -7.43
CA ALA A 46 22.79 -0.16 -7.79
C ALA A 46 22.73 1.34 -7.61
N LEU A 47 22.44 2.07 -8.69
CA LEU A 47 21.90 3.39 -8.55
C LEU A 47 20.59 3.13 -7.79
N ALA A 48 20.65 3.25 -6.46
CA ALA A 48 19.48 3.41 -5.66
C ALA A 48 18.77 4.60 -6.31
N ARG A 49 17.66 4.33 -7.01
CA ARG A 49 16.66 5.35 -7.14
C ARG A 49 16.21 5.58 -5.70
N THR A 50 16.78 6.55 -5.05
CA THR A 50 16.05 7.25 -4.02
C THR A 50 14.85 7.80 -4.78
N ASN A 51 13.72 7.17 -4.63
CA ASN A 51 12.47 7.81 -4.92
C ASN A 51 12.33 8.90 -3.84
N ASP A 52 13.09 10.00 -3.99
CA ASP A 52 12.71 11.26 -3.41
C ASP A 52 11.42 11.65 -4.14
N ILE A 53 10.34 11.10 -3.66
CA ILE A 53 9.01 11.47 -4.11
C ILE A 53 8.78 12.83 -3.48
N ASP A 54 8.71 13.83 -4.34
CA ASP A 54 8.32 15.19 -3.98
C ASP A 54 6.84 15.19 -3.65
N GLY A 55 6.52 14.81 -2.42
CA GLY A 55 5.17 14.52 -1.95
C GLY A 55 5.20 13.84 -0.59
N TRP A 56 4.11 13.20 -0.21
CA TRP A 56 4.00 12.48 1.07
C TRP A 56 3.45 11.08 0.89
N LYS A 57 3.72 10.23 1.88
CA LYS A 57 3.22 8.86 1.96
C LYS A 57 2.61 8.57 3.32
N LEU A 58 1.59 7.73 3.31
CA LEU A 58 1.04 7.07 4.49
C LEU A 58 1.20 5.56 4.30
N SER A 59 1.91 4.92 5.20
CA SER A 59 1.99 3.46 5.26
C SER A 59 1.10 2.97 6.39
N MET A 60 0.18 2.05 6.07
CA MET A 60 -0.73 1.43 7.03
C MET A 60 -0.42 -0.05 7.12
N ARG A 61 -0.27 -0.55 8.35
CA ARG A 61 -0.02 -1.96 8.66
C ARG A 61 -1.23 -2.56 9.37
N ALA A 62 -1.60 -3.75 8.97
CA ALA A 62 -2.54 -4.60 9.68
C ALA A 62 -1.79 -5.74 10.37
N THR A 63 -2.06 -6.00 11.65
CA THR A 63 -1.37 -7.03 12.43
C THR A 63 -2.37 -7.80 13.29
N ASP A 64 -2.28 -9.13 13.30
CA ASP A 64 -3.03 -9.95 14.26
C ASP A 64 -2.57 -9.63 15.68
N VAL A 65 -3.49 -9.23 16.56
CA VAL A 65 -3.18 -8.91 17.97
C VAL A 65 -2.61 -10.10 18.76
N ASN A 66 -2.87 -11.32 18.31
CA ASN A 66 -2.41 -12.54 18.95
C ASN A 66 -1.13 -13.11 18.31
N SER A 67 -0.77 -12.64 17.11
CA SER A 67 0.41 -13.12 16.39
C SER A 67 1.01 -12.01 15.56
N LEU A 68 2.04 -11.36 16.08
CA LEU A 68 2.76 -10.32 15.35
C LEU A 68 3.41 -10.81 14.04
N ALA A 69 3.49 -12.14 13.86
CA ALA A 69 3.98 -12.75 12.63
C ALA A 69 2.96 -12.65 11.48
N ALA A 70 1.66 -12.56 11.78
CA ALA A 70 0.61 -12.37 10.79
C ALA A 70 0.37 -10.88 10.60
N SER A 71 1.07 -10.27 9.66
CA SER A 71 0.92 -8.84 9.36
C SER A 71 1.22 -8.53 7.90
N ASP A 72 0.57 -7.49 7.40
CA ASP A 72 0.79 -6.96 6.07
C ASP A 72 0.72 -5.42 6.05
N MET A 73 1.13 -4.79 4.95
CA MET A 73 1.25 -3.34 4.88
C MET A 73 0.96 -2.81 3.47
N ILE A 74 0.18 -1.74 3.41
CA ILE A 74 -0.04 -0.95 2.21
C ILE A 74 0.57 0.44 2.33
N THR A 75 0.79 1.09 1.18
CA THR A 75 1.23 2.47 1.11
C THR A 75 0.34 3.27 0.16
N VAL A 76 -0.20 4.37 0.63
CA VAL A 76 -0.86 5.37 -0.21
C VAL A 76 -0.05 6.66 -0.21
N GLY A 77 -0.13 7.44 -1.28
CA GLY A 77 0.64 8.66 -1.34
C GLY A 77 0.18 9.63 -2.42
N ILE A 78 0.70 10.84 -2.31
CA ILE A 78 0.47 11.91 -3.28
C ILE A 78 1.81 12.53 -3.66
N THR A 79 2.03 12.75 -4.97
CA THR A 79 3.20 13.46 -5.49
C THR A 79 2.80 14.36 -6.65
N GLU A 80 3.53 15.46 -6.82
CA GLU A 80 3.27 16.41 -7.92
C GLU A 80 3.41 15.78 -9.30
N ASN A 81 4.25 14.77 -9.42
CA ASN A 81 4.58 14.13 -10.69
C ASN A 81 3.79 12.85 -10.99
N ALA A 82 2.99 12.36 -10.04
CA ALA A 82 2.13 11.20 -10.27
C ALA A 82 0.90 11.56 -11.10
N ASN A 83 0.23 10.52 -11.57
CA ASN A 83 -1.09 10.62 -12.15
C ASN A 83 -2.07 9.72 -11.37
N ASN A 84 -3.33 9.72 -11.76
CA ASN A 84 -4.34 8.87 -11.12
C ASN A 84 -4.55 7.53 -11.86
N GLU A 85 -3.72 7.23 -12.84
CA GLU A 85 -3.70 5.95 -13.56
C GLU A 85 -2.53 5.11 -13.08
N PHE A 86 -2.64 3.81 -13.17
CA PHE A 86 -1.58 2.90 -12.76
C PHE A 86 -0.24 3.22 -13.46
N THR A 87 0.80 3.42 -12.65
CA THR A 87 2.16 3.67 -13.12
C THR A 87 3.11 2.67 -12.50
N TYR A 88 3.55 1.70 -13.29
CA TYR A 88 4.47 0.66 -12.83
C TYR A 88 5.78 1.25 -12.27
N GLY A 89 6.06 0.94 -11.01
CA GLY A 89 7.24 1.42 -10.28
C GLY A 89 6.98 2.64 -9.38
N GLU A 90 5.81 3.27 -9.49
CA GLU A 90 5.23 4.17 -8.50
C GLU A 90 4.17 3.43 -7.69
N ASP A 91 3.28 2.75 -8.42
CA ASP A 91 2.30 1.83 -7.86
C ASP A 91 2.85 0.42 -7.83
N GLU A 92 2.45 -0.36 -6.87
CA GLU A 92 2.91 -1.73 -6.69
C GLU A 92 1.72 -2.68 -6.57
N TYR A 93 1.81 -3.80 -7.29
CA TYR A 93 0.83 -4.88 -7.12
C TYR A 93 0.94 -5.48 -5.73
N ASP A 94 -0.19 -5.83 -5.18
CA ASP A 94 -0.24 -6.72 -4.04
C ASP A 94 0.25 -8.11 -4.44
N LEU A 95 1.17 -8.66 -3.65
CA LEU A 95 1.74 -9.98 -3.88
C LEU A 95 0.99 -11.01 -3.05
N PRO A 96 0.68 -12.18 -3.63
CA PRO A 96 0.04 -13.23 -2.86
C PRO A 96 0.89 -13.60 -1.64
N ASN A 97 0.29 -13.57 -0.48
CA ASN A 97 0.95 -13.96 0.76
C ASN A 97 1.45 -15.42 0.68
N PRO A 98 2.62 -15.73 1.25
CA PRO A 98 3.07 -17.11 1.40
C PRO A 98 2.03 -17.90 2.20
N MET A 99 1.82 -19.17 1.83
CA MET A 99 0.94 -20.05 2.59
C MET A 99 1.55 -20.33 3.97
N VAL A 100 1.09 -19.60 4.97
CA VAL A 100 1.45 -19.75 6.39
C VAL A 100 0.22 -20.15 7.21
N ASP A 101 0.44 -20.61 8.45
CA ASP A 101 -0.63 -21.12 9.29
C ASP A 101 -1.68 -20.06 9.65
N SER A 102 -1.26 -18.81 9.87
CA SER A 102 -2.14 -17.65 10.08
C SER A 102 -1.59 -16.45 9.30
N ASP A 103 -2.48 -15.65 8.76
CA ASP A 103 -2.13 -14.58 7.86
C ASP A 103 -3.13 -13.42 7.93
N VAL A 104 -2.63 -12.21 7.76
CA VAL A 104 -3.41 -10.99 7.49
C VAL A 104 -2.91 -10.42 6.18
N ASP A 105 -3.80 -10.25 5.25
CA ASP A 105 -3.58 -9.70 3.93
C ASP A 105 -4.29 -8.35 3.83
N LEU A 106 -3.59 -7.29 3.45
CA LEU A 106 -4.11 -5.92 3.35
C LEU A 106 -3.78 -5.35 1.98
N PHE A 107 -4.77 -4.90 1.23
CA PHE A 107 -4.57 -4.39 -0.12
C PHE A 107 -5.46 -3.18 -0.42
N ILE A 108 -5.00 -2.37 -1.35
CA ILE A 108 -5.77 -1.30 -1.97
C ILE A 108 -6.54 -1.90 -3.14
N ASN A 109 -7.86 -1.68 -3.17
CA ASN A 109 -8.73 -2.18 -4.22
C ASN A 109 -9.02 -1.08 -5.25
N ASN A 110 -8.43 -1.19 -6.43
CA ASN A 110 -8.66 -0.24 -7.52
C ASN A 110 -9.18 -0.94 -8.79
N MET A 111 -10.47 -1.23 -8.80
CA MET A 111 -11.16 -1.86 -9.91
C MET A 111 -11.10 -1.04 -11.21
N SER A 112 -10.90 0.27 -11.11
CA SER A 112 -10.90 1.15 -12.28
C SER A 112 -9.68 0.99 -13.17
N TRP A 113 -8.63 0.36 -12.67
CA TRP A 113 -7.39 0.13 -13.40
C TRP A 113 -7.38 -1.17 -14.20
N ILE A 114 -8.25 -2.14 -13.88
CA ILE A 114 -8.29 -3.42 -14.59
C ILE A 114 -8.50 -3.21 -16.09
N GLY A 115 -7.66 -3.86 -16.89
CA GLY A 115 -7.69 -3.84 -18.35
C GLY A 115 -7.12 -2.58 -18.97
N LYS A 116 -6.65 -1.61 -18.18
CA LYS A 116 -5.93 -0.44 -18.69
C LYS A 116 -4.47 -0.77 -18.96
N GLU A 117 -3.88 -0.04 -19.88
CA GLU A 117 -2.43 -0.11 -20.13
C GLU A 117 -1.72 0.97 -19.31
N ASP A 118 -0.60 0.59 -18.70
CA ASP A 118 0.33 1.54 -18.10
C ASP A 118 1.16 2.27 -19.19
N VAL A 119 1.98 3.22 -18.80
CA VAL A 119 2.88 3.98 -19.69
C VAL A 119 3.89 3.10 -20.47
N ASN A 120 4.06 1.84 -20.06
CA ASN A 120 4.95 0.87 -20.70
C ASN A 120 4.20 -0.15 -21.57
N GLY A 121 2.87 -0.06 -21.68
CA GLY A 121 2.01 -0.96 -22.43
C GLY A 121 1.73 -2.28 -21.70
N ASN A 122 1.87 -2.33 -20.38
CA ASN A 122 1.47 -3.50 -19.58
C ASN A 122 -0.01 -3.35 -19.21
N ILE A 123 -0.76 -4.43 -19.35
CA ILE A 123 -2.17 -4.46 -18.97
C ILE A 123 -2.27 -4.80 -17.49
N VAL A 124 -3.08 -4.03 -16.75
CA VAL A 124 -3.41 -4.29 -15.35
C VAL A 124 -4.36 -5.49 -15.27
N GLU A 125 -3.92 -6.57 -14.64
CA GLU A 125 -4.66 -7.84 -14.59
C GLU A 125 -5.39 -8.08 -13.25
N THR A 126 -5.00 -7.36 -12.19
CA THR A 126 -5.58 -7.50 -10.85
C THR A 126 -5.99 -6.14 -10.29
N PRO A 127 -7.07 -6.05 -9.47
CA PRO A 127 -7.45 -4.81 -8.80
C PRO A 127 -6.70 -4.57 -7.48
N TYR A 128 -5.79 -5.45 -7.08
CA TYR A 128 -5.17 -5.46 -5.75
C TYR A 128 -3.76 -4.89 -5.81
N PHE A 129 -3.50 -3.90 -4.94
CA PHE A 129 -2.25 -3.15 -4.93
C PHE A 129 -1.75 -2.99 -3.50
N ALA A 130 -0.44 -3.13 -3.32
CA ALA A 130 0.27 -2.81 -2.09
C ALA A 130 0.62 -1.32 -2.01
N ALA A 131 0.74 -0.64 -3.16
CA ALA A 131 0.95 0.80 -3.21
C ALA A 131 0.12 1.46 -4.33
N ASP A 132 -0.44 2.65 -4.04
CA ASP A 132 -1.20 3.49 -4.97
C ASP A 132 -0.82 4.96 -4.71
N ILE A 133 -0.04 5.54 -5.62
CA ILE A 133 0.50 6.90 -5.53
C ILE A 133 -0.18 7.77 -6.58
N ARG A 134 -0.83 8.83 -6.14
CA ARG A 134 -1.68 9.68 -7.01
C ARG A 134 -1.16 11.10 -7.13
N SER A 135 -1.70 11.82 -8.12
CA SER A 135 -1.45 13.24 -8.27
C SER A 135 -2.08 14.06 -7.13
N LEU A 136 -1.55 15.26 -6.91
CA LEU A 136 -2.16 16.23 -6.00
C LEU A 136 -3.62 16.46 -6.38
N PRO A 137 -4.56 16.37 -5.42
CA PRO A 137 -5.95 16.73 -5.67
C PRO A 137 -6.05 18.24 -5.92
N ASN A 138 -7.05 18.65 -6.70
CA ASN A 138 -7.39 20.05 -6.78
C ASN A 138 -7.82 20.56 -5.39
N MET A 139 -7.69 21.88 -5.16
CA MET A 139 -8.22 22.52 -3.94
C MET A 139 -9.72 22.16 -3.81
N ASN A 140 -10.09 21.60 -2.66
CA ASN A 140 -11.41 21.10 -2.30
C ASN A 140 -11.77 19.68 -2.79
N ASP A 141 -10.86 18.96 -3.42
CA ASP A 141 -11.05 17.54 -3.73
C ASP A 141 -10.38 16.65 -2.66
N ALA A 142 -10.94 15.46 -2.43
CA ALA A 142 -10.30 14.43 -1.63
C ALA A 142 -9.77 13.31 -2.52
N GLN A 143 -8.66 12.74 -2.13
CA GLN A 143 -8.26 11.42 -2.59
C GLN A 143 -8.85 10.36 -1.66
N ILE A 144 -9.45 9.34 -2.24
CA ILE A 144 -10.05 8.22 -1.53
C ILE A 144 -9.44 6.93 -2.04
N TRP A 145 -8.82 6.18 -1.15
CA TRP A 145 -8.34 4.82 -1.43
C TRP A 145 -9.27 3.81 -0.80
N ASN A 146 -9.84 2.92 -1.60
CA ASN A 146 -10.59 1.78 -1.10
C ASN A 146 -9.60 0.74 -0.59
N VAL A 147 -9.66 0.40 0.67
CA VAL A 147 -8.79 -0.56 1.32
C VAL A 147 -9.61 -1.76 1.76
N SER A 148 -9.07 -2.93 1.54
CA SER A 148 -9.66 -4.17 2.01
C SER A 148 -8.59 -5.06 2.61
N GLY A 149 -9.00 -5.96 3.49
CA GLY A 149 -8.11 -6.98 4.02
C GLY A 149 -8.85 -8.28 4.25
N VAL A 150 -8.09 -9.35 4.33
CA VAL A 150 -8.54 -10.70 4.64
C VAL A 150 -7.68 -11.27 5.75
N ALA A 151 -8.28 -11.94 6.71
CA ALA A 151 -7.58 -12.61 7.79
C ALA A 151 -7.85 -14.12 7.74
N HIS A 152 -6.79 -14.91 7.64
CA HIS A 152 -6.86 -16.36 7.61
C HIS A 152 -6.35 -16.95 8.92
N ASN A 153 -7.16 -17.79 9.57
CA ASN A 153 -6.83 -18.43 10.84
C ASN A 153 -6.42 -17.46 11.98
N VAL A 154 -6.87 -16.23 11.88
CA VAL A 154 -6.74 -15.22 12.94
C VAL A 154 -7.88 -15.38 13.93
N THR A 155 -7.62 -15.34 15.22
CA THR A 155 -8.60 -15.60 16.29
C THR A 155 -8.92 -14.37 17.11
N GLY A 156 -8.98 -13.21 16.54
CA GLY A 156 -9.25 -11.97 17.26
C GLY A 156 -9.41 -10.80 16.33
N ASP A 157 -9.26 -9.63 16.91
CA ASP A 157 -9.23 -8.40 16.16
C ASP A 157 -7.85 -8.22 15.51
N VAL A 158 -7.82 -7.39 14.49
CA VAL A 158 -6.61 -6.96 13.79
C VAL A 158 -6.34 -5.52 14.19
N GLU A 159 -5.12 -5.23 14.58
CA GLU A 159 -4.67 -3.88 14.85
C GLU A 159 -4.18 -3.21 13.57
N LEU A 160 -4.76 -2.06 13.26
CA LEU A 160 -4.29 -1.17 12.21
C LEU A 160 -3.41 -0.10 12.85
N THR A 161 -2.17 0.02 12.37
CA THR A 161 -1.23 1.09 12.73
C THR A 161 -0.77 1.81 11.48
N TRP A 162 -0.26 3.03 11.61
CA TRP A 162 0.19 3.80 10.45
C TRP A 162 1.38 4.68 10.77
N ASN A 163 2.10 5.02 9.71
CA ASN A 163 3.12 6.05 9.72
C ASN A 163 2.77 7.12 8.68
N MET A 164 2.79 8.38 9.09
CA MET A 164 2.44 9.55 8.30
C MET A 164 3.64 10.49 8.19
N ASP A 165 4.78 10.00 7.76
CA ASP A 165 5.94 10.83 7.54
C ASP A 165 5.66 11.83 6.40
N GLU A 166 5.99 13.11 6.67
CA GLU A 166 5.96 14.20 5.70
C GLU A 166 4.57 14.70 5.24
N ILE A 167 3.47 14.20 5.81
CA ILE A 167 2.15 14.76 5.52
C ILE A 167 1.99 16.14 6.17
N ASP A 168 1.82 17.17 5.35
CA ASP A 168 1.58 18.54 5.82
C ASP A 168 0.33 18.64 6.70
N ASP A 169 0.40 19.44 7.77
CA ASP A 169 -0.68 19.61 8.74
C ASP A 169 -1.97 20.23 8.15
N SER A 170 -1.90 20.79 6.97
CA SER A 170 -3.07 21.30 6.24
C SER A 170 -3.99 20.21 5.68
N TYR A 171 -3.52 18.96 5.60
CA TYR A 171 -4.33 17.84 5.14
C TYR A 171 -5.07 17.18 6.30
N LEU A 172 -6.35 16.92 6.10
CA LEU A 172 -7.13 15.98 6.90
C LEU A 172 -6.85 14.57 6.43
N VAL A 173 -6.54 13.66 7.36
CA VAL A 173 -6.22 12.27 7.08
C VAL A 173 -7.11 11.38 7.91
N HIS A 174 -8.05 10.72 7.28
CA HIS A 174 -9.04 9.91 7.97
C HIS A 174 -9.03 8.45 7.48
N LEU A 175 -9.32 7.55 8.38
CA LEU A 175 -9.67 6.16 8.10
C LEU A 175 -11.16 5.95 8.37
N GLN A 176 -11.87 5.46 7.39
CA GLN A 176 -13.24 4.98 7.57
C GLN A 176 -13.26 3.46 7.64
N VAL A 177 -13.93 2.91 8.63
CA VAL A 177 -14.11 1.48 8.83
C VAL A 177 -15.59 1.23 9.18
N SER A 178 -16.30 0.56 8.32
CA SER A 178 -17.70 0.16 8.57
C SER A 178 -18.59 1.32 9.09
N GLY A 179 -18.46 2.50 8.49
CA GLY A 179 -19.23 3.70 8.84
C GLY A 179 -18.70 4.52 10.03
N ARG A 180 -17.64 4.07 10.70
CA ARG A 180 -16.92 4.87 11.70
C ARG A 180 -15.78 5.61 11.03
N THR A 181 -15.49 6.83 11.48
CA THR A 181 -14.37 7.64 10.98
C THR A 181 -13.39 7.91 12.11
N TYR A 182 -12.12 7.69 11.84
CA TYR A 182 -11.00 7.92 12.75
C TYR A 182 -10.08 8.98 12.14
N ASP A 183 -9.71 9.98 12.94
CA ASP A 183 -8.67 10.94 12.57
C ASP A 183 -7.30 10.30 12.84
N LEU A 184 -6.54 10.04 11.79
CA LEU A 184 -5.26 9.35 11.90
C LEU A 184 -4.16 10.23 12.54
N ARG A 185 -4.42 11.52 12.75
CA ARG A 185 -3.51 12.41 13.49
C ARG A 185 -3.73 12.35 15.00
N GLU A 186 -4.95 12.03 15.42
CA GLU A 186 -5.31 11.94 16.84
C GLU A 186 -5.16 10.53 17.40
N GLU A 187 -5.38 9.52 16.56
CA GLU A 187 -5.29 8.12 16.93
C GLU A 187 -3.90 7.55 16.53
N ASN A 188 -3.42 6.57 17.28
CA ASN A 188 -2.17 5.87 16.96
C ASN A 188 -2.41 4.48 16.38
N SER A 189 -3.54 3.88 16.71
CA SER A 189 -3.99 2.59 16.18
C SER A 189 -5.50 2.43 16.30
N VAL A 190 -6.05 1.51 15.52
CA VAL A 190 -7.47 1.13 15.57
C VAL A 190 -7.57 -0.39 15.55
N LEU A 191 -8.38 -0.94 16.46
CA LEU A 191 -8.74 -2.36 16.45
C LEU A 191 -9.98 -2.55 15.57
N VAL A 192 -9.90 -3.48 14.64
CA VAL A 192 -10.98 -3.83 13.72
C VAL A 192 -11.21 -5.34 13.75
N SER A 193 -12.46 -5.74 13.64
CA SER A 193 -12.79 -7.15 13.47
C SER A 193 -12.42 -7.62 12.06
N GLN A 194 -12.27 -8.92 11.86
CA GLN A 194 -11.97 -9.51 10.56
C GLN A 194 -13.01 -9.13 9.48
N VAL A 195 -14.28 -8.97 9.86
CA VAL A 195 -15.34 -8.54 8.94
C VAL A 195 -15.15 -7.09 8.50
N GLU A 196 -14.73 -6.24 9.41
CA GLU A 196 -14.53 -4.80 9.15
C GLU A 196 -13.32 -4.55 8.24
N LEU A 197 -12.32 -5.44 8.22
CA LEU A 197 -11.19 -5.34 7.29
C LEU A 197 -11.62 -5.31 5.82
N SER A 198 -12.74 -5.91 5.46
CA SER A 198 -13.17 -6.00 4.06
C SER A 198 -13.74 -4.70 3.49
N ASN A 199 -13.95 -3.67 4.32
CA ASN A 199 -14.60 -2.42 3.89
C ASN A 199 -14.04 -1.21 4.65
N MET A 200 -12.96 -0.69 4.13
CA MET A 200 -12.26 0.46 4.68
C MET A 200 -11.96 1.48 3.59
N ASN A 201 -11.81 2.75 3.97
CA ASN A 201 -11.35 3.81 3.08
C ASN A 201 -10.34 4.69 3.80
N ILE A 202 -9.25 5.02 3.13
CA ILE A 202 -8.37 6.11 3.54
C ILE A 202 -8.77 7.35 2.74
N LEU A 203 -9.02 8.45 3.45
CA LEU A 203 -9.44 9.73 2.87
C LEU A 203 -8.40 10.79 3.23
N ILE A 204 -7.94 11.48 2.22
CA ILE A 204 -6.99 12.57 2.41
C ILE A 204 -7.43 13.77 1.57
N GLY A 205 -7.52 14.92 2.22
CA GLY A 205 -7.95 16.14 1.56
C GLY A 205 -7.55 17.41 2.30
N SER A 206 -7.65 18.56 1.65
CA SER A 206 -7.35 19.84 2.28
C SER A 206 -8.41 20.21 3.32
N GLY A 207 -8.00 20.88 4.40
CA GLY A 207 -8.85 21.23 5.55
C GLY A 207 -10.05 22.14 5.26
N SER A 208 -10.27 22.54 4.00
CA SER A 208 -11.48 23.27 3.57
C SER A 208 -12.62 22.36 3.14
N MET A 209 -12.40 21.05 3.08
CA MET A 209 -13.46 20.10 2.75
C MET A 209 -14.34 19.86 3.97
N GLY A 210 -15.56 20.36 3.92
CA GLY A 210 -16.60 19.94 4.84
C GLY A 210 -16.95 18.48 4.58
N ILE A 211 -16.28 17.55 5.27
CA ILE A 211 -16.74 16.18 5.36
C ILE A 211 -17.96 16.24 6.30
N GLU A 212 -19.15 16.26 5.71
CA GLU A 212 -20.38 16.12 6.49
C GLU A 212 -20.50 14.65 6.90
N ILE A 213 -20.15 14.34 8.15
CA ILE A 213 -20.37 13.02 8.73
C ILE A 213 -21.87 12.89 8.95
N VAL A 214 -22.56 12.22 8.05
CA VAL A 214 -23.96 11.85 8.26
C VAL A 214 -23.98 10.59 9.10
N GLU A 215 -24.18 10.72 10.41
CA GLU A 215 -24.59 9.60 11.27
C GLU A 215 -25.95 9.10 10.77
N ILE A 216 -26.02 7.85 10.35
CA ILE A 216 -27.25 7.14 9.98
C ILE A 216 -27.69 6.29 11.15
#